data_0c73cddecf97277b1df51f0b5d1c33c9
#
_entry.id   0c73cddecf97277b1df51f0b5d1c33c9
#
_cell.length_a   1.000
_cell.length_b   1.000
_cell.length_c   1.000
_cell.angle_alpha   90.00
_cell.angle_beta   90.00
_cell.angle_gamma   90.00
#
_symmetry.space_group_name_H-M   'P 1'
#
loop_
_entity.id
_entity.type
_entity.pdbx_description
1 polymer ?
#
loop_
_entity_poly.entity_id
_entity_poly.type
_entity_poly.pdbx_seq_one_letter_code
_entity_poly.pdbx_strand_id
1 'polypeptide(L)'
;MSLVTRFAPSPTGLLHRGHAFSALTAWTAARRSGGRFLLRIEDTDFTRCRPEYETALIEDLRWLGLDWDGPVVRQSERRVAYDAALDRLRDMGVLYRCFRTRKELMALAGGAPHGDDPVDAGAFTGGPLSAVEEAALLADGKPFAWRLSLNAARDRLGGFEALAWIEETADPGVKTARPEALGDMVVGRKDIGAGYVIASVVDDAEQGVTHVIRGEDLIETTSIQRVLQALLDLPTPTYRHHRLLLGPDGKRYAKRDGSVTLMALREAGVTAVELRAELGFA
;
A
#
# COMPACT_ATOMS: atom_id res chain seq x y z
N MET A 1 15.45 -13.84 -14.12
CA MET A 1 14.12 -14.26 -13.61
C MET A 1 13.05 -13.57 -14.43
N SER A 2 11.91 -14.22 -14.72
CA SER A 2 10.79 -13.56 -15.40
C SER A 2 10.18 -12.50 -14.48
N LEU A 3 9.72 -11.39 -15.06
CA LEU A 3 9.04 -10.32 -14.30
C LEU A 3 7.72 -10.85 -13.71
N VAL A 4 7.53 -10.68 -12.42
CA VAL A 4 6.26 -10.93 -11.74
C VAL A 4 5.83 -9.62 -11.08
N THR A 5 4.67 -9.12 -11.49
CA THR A 5 4.09 -7.92 -10.92
C THR A 5 2.62 -8.12 -10.58
N ARG A 6 2.00 -7.13 -9.97
CA ARG A 6 0.61 -7.22 -9.53
C ARG A 6 -0.11 -5.87 -9.68
N PHE A 7 -1.43 -5.94 -9.85
CA PHE A 7 -2.33 -4.85 -9.55
C PHE A 7 -3.08 -5.21 -8.26
N ALA A 8 -3.07 -4.30 -7.29
CA ALA A 8 -3.52 -4.57 -5.92
C ALA A 8 -4.47 -3.47 -5.41
N PRO A 9 -5.68 -3.36 -5.99
CA PRO A 9 -6.63 -2.33 -5.60
C PRO A 9 -7.43 -2.70 -4.35
N SER A 10 -7.78 -1.66 -3.55
CA SER A 10 -8.75 -1.79 -2.46
C SER A 10 -10.17 -1.54 -2.99
N PRO A 11 -11.15 -2.45 -2.77
CA PRO A 11 -12.53 -2.32 -3.26
C PRO A 11 -13.35 -1.36 -2.37
N THR A 12 -12.88 -0.11 -2.22
CA THR A 12 -13.52 0.95 -1.43
C THR A 12 -14.33 1.92 -2.27
N GLY A 13 -14.52 1.63 -3.55
CA GLY A 13 -15.27 2.40 -4.53
C GLY A 13 -14.93 1.94 -5.95
N LEU A 14 -15.63 2.48 -6.94
CA LEU A 14 -15.46 2.15 -8.35
C LEU A 14 -14.11 2.61 -8.89
N LEU A 15 -13.61 1.93 -9.93
CA LEU A 15 -12.36 2.31 -10.58
C LEU A 15 -12.55 3.57 -11.44
N HIS A 16 -11.47 4.32 -11.62
CA HIS A 16 -11.38 5.48 -12.48
C HIS A 16 -10.14 5.38 -13.40
N ARG A 17 -9.95 6.36 -14.29
CA ARG A 17 -8.82 6.40 -15.25
C ARG A 17 -7.44 6.17 -14.61
N GLY A 18 -7.20 6.72 -13.41
CA GLY A 18 -5.95 6.51 -12.68
C GLY A 18 -5.69 5.05 -12.32
N HIS A 19 -6.74 4.33 -11.90
CA HIS A 19 -6.64 2.89 -11.64
C HIS A 19 -6.41 2.09 -12.93
N ALA A 20 -7.10 2.44 -14.03
CA ALA A 20 -6.91 1.83 -15.33
C ALA A 20 -5.46 2.01 -15.82
N PHE A 21 -4.91 3.22 -15.68
CA PHE A 21 -3.53 3.52 -16.05
C PHE A 21 -2.53 2.66 -15.25
N SER A 22 -2.71 2.56 -13.94
CA SER A 22 -1.86 1.74 -13.08
C SER A 22 -1.93 0.25 -13.45
N ALA A 23 -3.15 -0.29 -13.64
CA ALA A 23 -3.36 -1.67 -14.03
C ALA A 23 -2.73 -1.97 -15.40
N LEU A 24 -2.97 -1.10 -16.40
CA LEU A 24 -2.41 -1.23 -17.74
C LEU A 24 -0.88 -1.14 -17.74
N THR A 25 -0.30 -0.25 -16.94
CA THR A 25 1.16 -0.13 -16.80
C THR A 25 1.77 -1.42 -16.29
N ALA A 26 1.23 -1.99 -15.22
CA ALA A 26 1.71 -3.23 -14.64
C ALA A 26 1.48 -4.43 -15.57
N TRP A 27 0.29 -4.54 -16.14
CA TRP A 27 -0.06 -5.61 -17.09
C TRP A 27 0.82 -5.59 -18.34
N THR A 28 1.00 -4.41 -18.94
CA THR A 28 1.85 -4.27 -20.16
C THR A 28 3.30 -4.63 -19.86
N ALA A 29 3.84 -4.23 -18.69
CA ALA A 29 5.19 -4.60 -18.29
C ALA A 29 5.35 -6.12 -18.18
N ALA A 30 4.39 -6.81 -17.55
CA ALA A 30 4.39 -8.26 -17.44
C ALA A 30 4.30 -8.92 -18.83
N ARG A 31 3.31 -8.55 -19.64
CA ARG A 31 3.08 -9.21 -20.94
C ARG A 31 4.24 -8.98 -21.92
N ARG A 32 4.83 -7.77 -21.98
CA ARG A 32 6.00 -7.49 -22.84
C ARG A 32 7.25 -8.26 -22.44
N SER A 33 7.40 -8.62 -21.18
CA SER A 33 8.55 -9.39 -20.69
C SER A 33 8.32 -10.91 -20.70
N GLY A 34 7.15 -11.39 -21.14
CA GLY A 34 6.75 -12.79 -20.99
C GLY A 34 6.60 -13.20 -19.51
N GLY A 35 6.35 -12.25 -18.64
CA GLY A 35 6.22 -12.41 -17.20
C GLY A 35 4.78 -12.64 -16.75
N ARG A 36 4.58 -12.56 -15.42
CA ARG A 36 3.27 -12.80 -14.78
C ARG A 36 2.69 -11.50 -14.24
N PHE A 37 1.37 -11.34 -14.43
CA PHE A 37 0.58 -10.26 -13.86
C PHE A 37 -0.45 -10.84 -12.88
N LEU A 38 -0.38 -10.48 -11.62
CA LEU A 38 -1.25 -10.99 -10.57
C LEU A 38 -2.32 -9.98 -10.20
N LEU A 39 -3.49 -10.47 -9.80
CA LEU A 39 -4.54 -9.64 -9.22
C LEU A 39 -4.67 -9.95 -7.73
N ARG A 40 -4.54 -8.92 -6.89
CA ARG A 40 -4.75 -9.01 -5.45
C ARG A 40 -5.77 -7.97 -5.01
N ILE A 41 -6.74 -8.37 -4.22
CA ILE A 41 -7.76 -7.49 -3.64
C ILE A 41 -7.32 -7.12 -2.22
N GLU A 42 -7.10 -5.84 -1.98
CA GLU A 42 -6.69 -5.31 -0.67
C GLU A 42 -7.92 -4.89 0.14
N ASP A 43 -8.58 -5.87 0.71
CA ASP A 43 -9.88 -5.78 1.39
C ASP A 43 -9.79 -5.93 2.92
N THR A 44 -8.65 -5.63 3.51
CA THR A 44 -8.46 -5.69 4.97
C THR A 44 -9.33 -4.71 5.75
N ASP A 45 -9.69 -3.57 5.15
CA ASP A 45 -10.60 -2.58 5.75
C ASP A 45 -12.07 -2.92 5.43
N PHE A 46 -12.65 -3.85 6.19
CA PHE A 46 -14.04 -4.27 6.03
C PHE A 46 -15.06 -3.14 6.28
N THR A 47 -14.65 -2.01 6.87
CA THR A 47 -15.55 -0.87 7.08
C THR A 47 -15.83 -0.10 5.80
N ARG A 48 -14.88 -0.10 4.86
CA ARG A 48 -14.96 0.62 3.58
C ARG A 48 -15.06 -0.28 2.36
N CYS A 49 -14.52 -1.50 2.43
CA CYS A 49 -14.58 -2.46 1.34
C CYS A 49 -15.99 -3.02 1.18
N ARG A 50 -16.42 -3.18 -0.07
CA ARG A 50 -17.75 -3.71 -0.42
C ARG A 50 -17.65 -4.74 -1.54
N PRO A 51 -18.39 -5.87 -1.47
CA PRO A 51 -18.38 -6.90 -2.50
C PRO A 51 -18.80 -6.38 -3.89
N GLU A 52 -19.74 -5.43 -3.95
CA GLU A 52 -20.19 -4.82 -5.19
C GLU A 52 -19.07 -4.03 -5.88
N TYR A 53 -18.15 -3.41 -5.13
CA TYR A 53 -17.00 -2.73 -5.71
C TYR A 53 -15.95 -3.71 -6.21
N GLU A 54 -15.79 -4.87 -5.56
CA GLU A 54 -14.91 -5.93 -6.07
C GLU A 54 -15.46 -6.51 -7.38
N THR A 55 -16.76 -6.77 -7.44
CA THR A 55 -17.41 -7.26 -8.68
C THR A 55 -17.20 -6.28 -9.82
N ALA A 56 -17.52 -5.00 -9.61
CA ALA A 56 -17.34 -3.95 -10.61
C ALA A 56 -15.88 -3.80 -11.05
N LEU A 57 -14.93 -3.91 -10.11
CA LEU A 57 -13.50 -3.87 -10.36
C LEU A 57 -13.06 -4.99 -11.33
N ILE A 58 -13.49 -6.23 -11.06
CA ILE A 58 -13.18 -7.38 -11.92
C ILE A 58 -13.79 -7.22 -13.31
N GLU A 59 -15.02 -6.72 -13.40
CA GLU A 59 -15.69 -6.43 -14.67
C GLU A 59 -14.93 -5.36 -15.46
N ASP A 60 -14.56 -4.27 -14.82
CA ASP A 60 -13.82 -3.17 -15.44
C ASP A 60 -12.44 -3.62 -15.97
N LEU A 61 -11.71 -4.46 -15.22
CA LEU A 61 -10.44 -5.01 -15.68
C LEU A 61 -10.63 -5.92 -16.90
N ARG A 62 -11.65 -6.77 -16.90
CA ARG A 62 -11.98 -7.63 -18.05
C ARG A 62 -12.41 -6.80 -19.26
N TRP A 63 -13.21 -5.77 -19.06
CA TRP A 63 -13.60 -4.84 -20.11
C TRP A 63 -12.39 -4.15 -20.74
N LEU A 64 -11.38 -3.75 -19.92
CA LEU A 64 -10.11 -3.22 -20.40
C LEU A 64 -9.27 -4.25 -21.18
N GLY A 65 -9.68 -5.52 -21.23
CA GLY A 65 -8.93 -6.61 -21.88
C GLY A 65 -7.75 -7.10 -21.05
N LEU A 66 -7.80 -6.91 -19.73
CA LEU A 66 -6.77 -7.39 -18.81
C LEU A 66 -7.13 -8.79 -18.31
N ASP A 67 -6.21 -9.70 -18.46
CA ASP A 67 -6.18 -11.02 -17.85
C ASP A 67 -5.11 -11.06 -16.75
N TRP A 68 -5.18 -12.03 -15.86
CA TRP A 68 -4.19 -12.23 -14.79
C TRP A 68 -3.85 -13.70 -14.60
N ASP A 69 -2.68 -13.95 -14.03
CA ASP A 69 -2.12 -15.29 -13.88
C ASP A 69 -2.42 -15.84 -12.47
N GLY A 70 -3.08 -16.99 -12.43
CA GLY A 70 -3.45 -17.66 -11.19
C GLY A 70 -4.72 -17.12 -10.53
N PRO A 71 -5.00 -17.55 -9.29
CA PRO A 71 -6.19 -17.12 -8.56
C PRO A 71 -6.09 -15.66 -8.10
N VAL A 72 -7.24 -15.00 -7.97
CA VAL A 72 -7.33 -13.71 -7.28
C VAL A 72 -7.07 -13.94 -5.79
N VAL A 73 -6.09 -13.25 -5.25
CA VAL A 73 -5.78 -13.31 -3.81
C VAL A 73 -6.52 -12.19 -3.08
N ARG A 74 -7.22 -12.51 -2.00
CA ARG A 74 -7.88 -11.54 -1.13
C ARG A 74 -7.14 -11.44 0.20
N GLN A 75 -6.82 -10.23 0.61
CA GLN A 75 -6.09 -10.01 1.86
C GLN A 75 -6.91 -10.40 3.09
N SER A 76 -8.23 -10.27 3.05
CA SER A 76 -9.13 -10.71 4.13
C SER A 76 -9.01 -12.21 4.45
N GLU A 77 -8.62 -13.03 3.47
CA GLU A 77 -8.42 -14.48 3.62
C GLU A 77 -7.03 -14.85 4.17
N ARG A 78 -6.13 -13.87 4.35
CA ARG A 78 -4.70 -14.10 4.65
C ARG A 78 -4.27 -13.63 6.04
N ARG A 79 -5.24 -13.38 6.91
CA ARG A 79 -5.00 -12.84 8.26
C ARG A 79 -3.94 -13.61 9.05
N VAL A 80 -3.91 -14.92 8.96
CA VAL A 80 -2.94 -15.76 9.67
C VAL A 80 -1.50 -15.41 9.29
N ALA A 81 -1.22 -15.17 8.01
CA ALA A 81 0.12 -14.79 7.55
C ALA A 81 0.53 -13.41 8.09
N TYR A 82 -0.41 -12.47 8.13
CA TYR A 82 -0.13 -11.12 8.64
C TYR A 82 0.02 -11.09 10.15
N ASP A 83 -0.81 -11.84 10.88
CA ASP A 83 -0.69 -11.96 12.34
C ASP A 83 0.66 -12.59 12.72
N ALA A 84 1.11 -13.62 11.98
CA ALA A 84 2.43 -14.22 12.17
C ALA A 84 3.57 -13.21 11.91
N ALA A 85 3.45 -12.35 10.90
CA ALA A 85 4.44 -11.30 10.65
C ALA A 85 4.45 -10.23 11.75
N LEU A 86 3.27 -9.81 12.23
CA LEU A 86 3.14 -8.89 13.37
C LEU A 86 3.74 -9.49 14.65
N ASP A 87 3.49 -10.77 14.91
CA ASP A 87 4.04 -11.48 16.06
C ASP A 87 5.57 -11.52 16.01
N ARG A 88 6.15 -11.83 14.85
CA ARG A 88 7.62 -11.79 14.67
C ARG A 88 8.18 -10.41 14.97
N LEU A 89 7.56 -9.33 14.47
CA LEU A 89 8.02 -7.96 14.73
C LEU A 89 7.86 -7.59 16.22
N ARG A 90 6.79 -8.04 16.86
CA ARG A 90 6.59 -7.85 18.30
C ARG A 90 7.65 -8.56 19.12
N ASP A 91 7.95 -9.83 18.79
CA ASP A 91 8.97 -10.64 19.49
C ASP A 91 10.38 -10.07 19.31
N MET A 92 10.63 -9.35 18.19
CA MET A 92 11.86 -8.57 17.99
C MET A 92 11.92 -7.30 18.84
N GLY A 93 10.84 -6.89 19.50
CA GLY A 93 10.75 -5.66 20.28
C GLY A 93 10.70 -4.38 19.44
N VAL A 94 10.39 -4.49 18.14
CA VAL A 94 10.33 -3.33 17.22
C VAL A 94 8.94 -2.73 17.11
N LEU A 95 7.91 -3.34 17.73
CA LEU A 95 6.55 -2.80 17.78
C LEU A 95 6.21 -2.31 19.18
N TYR A 96 5.41 -1.25 19.24
CA TYR A 96 4.80 -0.77 20.48
C TYR A 96 3.33 -0.43 20.28
N ARG A 97 2.57 -0.40 21.38
CA ARG A 97 1.16 -0.01 21.39
C ARG A 97 1.02 1.49 21.44
N CYS A 98 0.31 2.06 20.49
CA CYS A 98 -0.05 3.47 20.46
C CYS A 98 -1.54 3.63 20.71
N PHE A 99 -1.91 4.26 21.81
CA PHE A 99 -3.30 4.50 22.24
C PHE A 99 -3.83 5.84 21.75
N ARG A 100 -3.00 6.64 21.10
CA ARG A 100 -3.37 7.97 20.60
C ARG A 100 -4.26 7.85 19.37
N THR A 101 -5.28 8.68 19.32
CA THR A 101 -6.13 8.84 18.15
C THR A 101 -5.41 9.63 17.06
N ARG A 102 -5.87 9.49 15.80
CA ARG A 102 -5.35 10.28 14.68
C ARG A 102 -5.41 11.79 14.98
N LYS A 103 -6.51 12.27 15.57
CA LYS A 103 -6.69 13.69 15.93
C LYS A 103 -5.64 14.18 16.93
N GLU A 104 -5.32 13.40 17.95
CA GLU A 104 -4.28 13.72 18.92
C GLU A 104 -2.89 13.74 18.29
N LEU A 105 -2.60 12.80 17.37
CA LEU A 105 -1.33 12.77 16.65
C LEU A 105 -1.15 13.98 15.73
N MET A 106 -2.21 14.39 15.03
CA MET A 106 -2.18 15.57 14.17
C MET A 106 -1.98 16.85 14.99
N ALA A 107 -2.61 16.94 16.15
CA ALA A 107 -2.42 18.08 17.05
C ALA A 107 -0.96 18.19 17.55
N LEU A 108 -0.29 17.06 17.79
CA LEU A 108 1.13 17.01 18.16
C LEU A 108 2.08 17.39 17.02
N ALA A 109 1.71 17.05 15.79
CA ALA A 109 2.51 17.37 14.59
C ALA A 109 2.36 18.82 14.12
N GLY A 110 1.49 19.63 14.76
CA GLY A 110 1.29 21.06 14.41
C GLY A 110 0.61 21.29 13.06
N GLY A 111 0.00 20.27 12.47
CA GLY A 111 -0.58 20.31 11.12
C GLY A 111 -2.12 20.37 11.12
N ALA A 112 -2.67 21.09 10.13
CA ALA A 112 -4.08 21.01 9.79
C ALA A 112 -4.38 19.66 9.09
N PRO A 113 -5.59 19.09 9.27
CA PRO A 113 -5.94 17.81 8.67
C PRO A 113 -6.01 17.90 7.14
N HIS A 114 -5.09 17.26 6.45
CA HIS A 114 -5.15 17.05 5.01
C HIS A 114 -5.38 15.57 4.72
N GLY A 115 -6.57 15.24 4.25
CA GLY A 115 -6.91 13.95 3.64
C GLY A 115 -7.06 12.73 4.57
N ASP A 116 -7.61 11.63 4.03
CA ASP A 116 -7.78 10.34 4.71
C ASP A 116 -6.62 9.37 4.42
N ASP A 117 -5.50 9.87 3.91
CA ASP A 117 -4.35 9.02 3.58
C ASP A 117 -3.61 8.59 4.86
N PRO A 118 -3.27 7.28 5.01
CA PRO A 118 -2.54 6.79 6.18
C PRO A 118 -1.17 7.45 6.40
N VAL A 119 -0.61 8.06 5.36
CA VAL A 119 0.71 8.72 5.37
C VAL A 119 0.67 10.11 6.02
N ASP A 120 -0.51 10.73 6.12
CA ASP A 120 -0.67 12.15 6.52
C ASP A 120 -0.63 12.45 8.03
N ALA A 121 -0.27 11.51 8.89
CA ALA A 121 -0.22 11.77 10.34
C ALA A 121 1.07 12.47 10.83
N GLY A 122 1.90 12.98 9.91
CA GLY A 122 3.19 13.59 10.23
C GLY A 122 4.21 12.57 10.79
N ALA A 123 5.49 12.92 10.80
CA ALA A 123 6.57 12.06 11.32
C ALA A 123 6.48 11.90 12.85
N PHE A 124 5.54 11.10 13.34
CA PHE A 124 5.37 10.83 14.76
C PHE A 124 6.40 9.80 15.25
N THR A 125 7.24 10.18 16.19
CA THR A 125 8.28 9.33 16.80
C THR A 125 8.14 9.28 18.34
N GLY A 126 6.91 9.15 18.84
CA GLY A 126 6.63 9.24 20.28
C GLY A 126 7.09 8.04 21.11
N GLY A 127 7.40 6.92 20.46
CA GLY A 127 7.83 5.70 21.16
C GLY A 127 6.77 5.07 22.06
N PRO A 128 7.14 3.99 22.79
CA PRO A 128 6.27 3.30 23.73
C PRO A 128 5.99 4.16 24.98
N LEU A 129 4.84 3.92 25.58
CA LEU A 129 4.53 4.41 26.94
C LEU A 129 5.34 3.66 28.00
N SER A 130 5.35 4.17 29.25
CA SER A 130 5.85 3.38 30.36
C SER A 130 4.98 2.14 30.58
N ALA A 131 5.56 1.06 31.13
CA ALA A 131 4.82 -0.18 31.41
C ALA A 131 3.59 0.05 32.32
N VAL A 132 3.68 1.00 33.25
CA VAL A 132 2.57 1.34 34.17
C VAL A 132 1.43 2.03 33.43
N GLU A 133 1.74 3.02 32.57
CA GLU A 133 0.73 3.72 31.77
C GLU A 133 0.08 2.78 30.76
N GLU A 134 0.88 1.94 30.07
CA GLU A 134 0.37 0.95 29.13
C GLU A 134 -0.59 -0.03 29.82
N ALA A 135 -0.19 -0.57 30.98
CA ALA A 135 -1.01 -1.50 31.75
C ALA A 135 -2.34 -0.88 32.18
N ALA A 136 -2.34 0.40 32.61
CA ALA A 136 -3.56 1.12 33.00
C ALA A 136 -4.50 1.26 31.77
N LEU A 137 -4.00 1.69 30.62
CA LEU A 137 -4.82 1.86 29.41
C LEU A 137 -5.37 0.53 28.89
N LEU A 138 -4.60 -0.56 29.02
CA LEU A 138 -5.07 -1.91 28.67
C LEU A 138 -6.18 -2.38 29.64
N ALA A 139 -6.03 -2.13 30.94
CA ALA A 139 -7.05 -2.46 31.93
C ALA A 139 -8.36 -1.70 31.68
N ASP A 140 -8.28 -0.44 31.24
CA ASP A 140 -9.42 0.37 30.81
C ASP A 140 -10.02 -0.06 29.45
N GLY A 141 -9.47 -1.08 28.80
CA GLY A 141 -9.94 -1.57 27.50
C GLY A 141 -9.70 -0.60 26.34
N LYS A 142 -8.82 0.40 26.49
CA LYS A 142 -8.53 1.37 25.44
C LYS A 142 -8.04 0.70 24.16
N PRO A 143 -8.59 1.06 22.98
CA PRO A 143 -8.09 0.56 21.70
C PRO A 143 -6.70 1.12 21.43
N PHE A 144 -5.89 0.35 20.70
CA PHE A 144 -4.54 0.76 20.32
C PHE A 144 -4.23 0.33 18.88
N ALA A 145 -3.23 0.98 18.30
CA ALA A 145 -2.59 0.57 17.06
C ALA A 145 -1.18 0.05 17.36
N TRP A 146 -0.72 -0.95 16.59
CA TRP A 146 0.69 -1.33 16.58
C TRP A 146 1.46 -0.38 15.67
N ARG A 147 2.50 0.25 16.24
CA ARG A 147 3.44 1.08 15.48
C ARG A 147 4.81 0.44 15.43
N LEU A 148 5.45 0.60 14.27
CA LEU A 148 6.86 0.28 14.09
C LEU A 148 7.69 1.39 14.75
N SER A 149 8.47 1.04 15.77
CA SER A 149 9.47 1.93 16.38
C SER A 149 10.68 2.02 15.46
N LEU A 150 10.89 3.16 14.82
CA LEU A 150 12.05 3.37 13.96
C LEU A 150 13.36 3.33 14.74
N ASN A 151 13.38 3.77 15.99
CA ASN A 151 14.57 3.67 16.85
C ASN A 151 14.93 2.20 17.10
N ALA A 152 13.98 1.39 17.57
CA ALA A 152 14.23 -0.03 17.81
C ALA A 152 14.56 -0.81 16.52
N ALA A 153 13.91 -0.45 15.39
CA ALA A 153 14.23 -1.03 14.09
C ALA A 153 15.65 -0.66 13.62
N ARG A 154 16.07 0.60 13.84
CA ARG A 154 17.43 1.07 13.53
C ARG A 154 18.48 0.31 14.34
N ASP A 155 18.28 0.22 15.66
CA ASP A 155 19.20 -0.50 16.54
C ASP A 155 19.34 -1.97 16.12
N ARG A 156 18.22 -2.61 15.78
CA ARG A 156 18.22 -4.02 15.38
C ARG A 156 18.90 -4.27 14.03
N LEU A 157 18.77 -3.34 13.08
CA LEU A 157 19.31 -3.46 11.72
C LEU A 157 20.73 -2.86 11.61
N GLY A 158 21.23 -2.18 12.63
CA GLY A 158 22.51 -1.48 12.59
C GLY A 158 22.51 -0.22 11.72
N GLY A 159 21.33 0.40 11.54
CA GLY A 159 21.12 1.56 10.68
C GLY A 159 20.19 1.27 9.51
N PHE A 160 19.88 2.29 8.69
CA PHE A 160 19.06 2.17 7.49
C PHE A 160 19.86 2.43 6.20
N GLU A 161 21.11 2.81 6.30
CA GLU A 161 21.98 3.24 5.20
C GLU A 161 22.22 2.12 4.17
N ALA A 162 22.21 0.86 4.64
CA ALA A 162 22.33 -0.33 3.80
C ALA A 162 21.00 -0.77 3.16
N LEU A 163 19.88 -0.21 3.58
CA LEU A 163 18.57 -0.57 3.06
C LEU A 163 18.30 0.17 1.74
N ALA A 164 18.51 -0.51 0.65
CA ALA A 164 18.34 0.04 -0.69
C ALA A 164 17.30 -0.72 -1.51
N TRP A 165 16.80 -0.10 -2.57
CA TRP A 165 16.03 -0.71 -3.64
C TRP A 165 16.42 -0.14 -4.99
N ILE A 166 16.06 -0.83 -6.06
CA ILE A 166 16.20 -0.35 -7.44
C ILE A 166 14.90 0.36 -7.83
N GLU A 167 15.00 1.63 -8.23
CA GLU A 167 13.92 2.40 -8.85
C GLU A 167 14.17 2.49 -10.36
N GLU A 168 13.16 2.18 -11.19
CA GLU A 168 13.34 2.13 -12.65
C GLU A 168 12.78 3.34 -13.39
N THR A 169 11.85 4.11 -12.80
CA THR A 169 11.11 5.17 -13.52
C THR A 169 11.15 6.53 -12.85
N ALA A 170 10.71 6.64 -11.62
CA ALA A 170 10.73 7.91 -10.88
C ALA A 170 12.14 8.20 -10.37
N ASP A 171 12.94 8.95 -11.12
CA ASP A 171 14.35 9.19 -10.84
C ASP A 171 15.15 7.87 -10.73
N PRO A 172 15.46 7.21 -11.88
CA PRO A 172 16.03 5.87 -11.90
C PRO A 172 17.36 5.74 -11.17
N GLY A 173 17.57 4.59 -10.53
CA GLY A 173 18.79 4.25 -9.84
C GLY A 173 18.58 3.53 -8.52
N VAL A 174 19.66 3.35 -7.78
CA VAL A 174 19.62 2.78 -6.43
C VAL A 174 19.18 3.86 -5.45
N LYS A 175 18.12 3.60 -4.70
CA LYS A 175 17.57 4.48 -3.66
C LYS A 175 17.85 3.90 -2.29
N THR A 176 18.21 4.74 -1.34
CA THR A 176 18.38 4.36 0.07
C THR A 176 17.13 4.69 0.86
N ALA A 177 16.71 3.80 1.76
CA ALA A 177 15.55 4.00 2.61
C ALA A 177 15.77 5.18 3.58
N ARG A 178 14.76 6.04 3.67
CA ARG A 178 14.70 7.19 4.59
C ARG A 178 13.39 7.17 5.35
N PRO A 179 13.18 6.16 6.24
CA PRO A 179 11.91 5.97 6.91
C PRO A 179 11.58 7.10 7.92
N GLU A 180 12.59 7.89 8.32
CA GLU A 180 12.44 8.96 9.30
C GLU A 180 11.44 10.04 8.86
N ALA A 181 11.33 10.28 7.57
CA ALA A 181 10.37 11.23 7.01
C ALA A 181 8.91 10.85 7.33
N LEU A 182 8.64 9.55 7.52
CA LEU A 182 7.31 9.02 7.82
C LEU A 182 7.08 8.77 9.31
N GLY A 183 8.14 8.75 10.11
CA GLY A 183 8.07 8.44 11.55
C GLY A 183 7.61 7.01 11.85
N ASP A 184 7.21 6.78 13.09
CA ASP A 184 6.73 5.48 13.56
C ASP A 184 5.37 5.14 12.94
N MET A 185 5.38 4.39 11.84
CA MET A 185 4.18 4.09 11.06
C MET A 185 3.30 3.03 11.73
N VAL A 186 1.99 3.18 11.58
CA VAL A 186 1.02 2.15 11.98
C VAL A 186 1.15 0.94 11.04
N VAL A 187 1.47 -0.22 11.61
CA VAL A 187 1.57 -1.50 10.89
C VAL A 187 0.42 -2.44 11.20
N GLY A 188 -0.32 -2.19 12.29
CA GLY A 188 -1.49 -2.98 12.64
C GLY A 188 -2.44 -2.21 13.56
N ARG A 189 -3.71 -2.57 13.52
CA ARG A 189 -4.77 -1.99 14.35
C ARG A 189 -5.50 -3.10 15.09
N LYS A 190 -5.98 -2.82 16.30
CA LYS A 190 -6.72 -3.79 17.11
C LYS A 190 -8.00 -4.27 16.42
N ASP A 191 -8.66 -3.40 15.67
CA ASP A 191 -9.97 -3.63 15.06
C ASP A 191 -9.89 -4.37 13.71
N ILE A 192 -8.86 -4.09 12.89
CA ILE A 192 -8.73 -4.65 11.54
C ILE A 192 -7.51 -5.57 11.36
N GLY A 193 -6.66 -5.71 12.38
CA GLY A 193 -5.43 -6.51 12.28
C GLY A 193 -4.33 -5.75 11.53
N ALA A 194 -3.64 -6.45 10.63
CA ALA A 194 -2.52 -5.88 9.86
C ALA A 194 -2.95 -4.71 8.97
N GLY A 195 -2.13 -3.66 8.95
CA GLY A 195 -2.29 -2.53 8.04
C GLY A 195 -1.73 -2.82 6.65
N TYR A 196 -2.04 -1.94 5.69
CA TYR A 196 -1.60 -2.02 4.30
C TYR A 196 -0.10 -2.31 4.15
N VAL A 197 0.75 -1.60 4.90
CA VAL A 197 2.20 -1.64 4.70
C VAL A 197 2.78 -3.03 4.96
N ILE A 198 2.33 -3.70 6.04
CA ILE A 198 2.80 -5.05 6.35
C ILE A 198 2.14 -6.10 5.46
N ALA A 199 0.83 -5.99 5.18
CA ALA A 199 0.13 -6.93 4.33
C ALA A 199 0.75 -6.94 2.91
N SER A 200 1.07 -5.77 2.35
CA SER A 200 1.66 -5.67 1.03
C SER A 200 3.04 -6.32 0.92
N VAL A 201 3.93 -6.15 1.91
CA VAL A 201 5.27 -6.77 1.85
C VAL A 201 5.24 -8.28 2.06
N VAL A 202 4.33 -8.77 2.91
CA VAL A 202 4.14 -10.22 3.12
C VAL A 202 3.60 -10.86 1.84
N ASP A 203 2.57 -10.27 1.24
CA ASP A 203 1.97 -10.82 0.03
C ASP A 203 2.90 -10.74 -1.17
N ASP A 204 3.59 -9.62 -1.36
CA ASP A 204 4.55 -9.47 -2.47
C ASP A 204 5.64 -10.53 -2.39
N ALA A 205 6.13 -10.85 -1.18
CA ALA A 205 7.11 -11.90 -0.97
C ALA A 205 6.55 -13.30 -1.26
N GLU A 206 5.39 -13.64 -0.70
CA GLU A 206 4.78 -14.98 -0.87
C GLU A 206 4.30 -15.23 -2.31
N GLN A 207 3.82 -14.20 -3.01
CA GLN A 207 3.42 -14.31 -4.40
C GLN A 207 4.62 -14.29 -5.37
N GLY A 208 5.84 -14.08 -4.86
CA GLY A 208 7.06 -14.00 -5.66
C GLY A 208 7.10 -12.77 -6.58
N VAL A 209 6.52 -11.66 -6.13
CA VAL A 209 6.55 -10.38 -6.86
C VAL A 209 7.98 -9.90 -6.96
N THR A 210 8.47 -9.73 -8.18
CA THR A 210 9.81 -9.24 -8.47
C THR A 210 9.83 -7.74 -8.77
N HIS A 211 8.70 -7.19 -9.25
CA HIS A 211 8.56 -5.78 -9.61
C HIS A 211 7.27 -5.21 -9.04
N VAL A 212 7.40 -4.20 -8.19
CA VAL A 212 6.27 -3.42 -7.66
C VAL A 212 6.06 -2.21 -8.58
N ILE A 213 5.00 -2.27 -9.39
CA ILE A 213 4.62 -1.19 -10.31
C ILE A 213 3.39 -0.49 -9.70
N ARG A 214 3.50 0.83 -9.42
CA ARG A 214 2.45 1.61 -8.74
C ARG A 214 2.62 3.11 -8.93
N GLY A 215 1.70 3.93 -8.45
CA GLY A 215 1.79 5.38 -8.50
C GLY A 215 2.93 5.97 -7.66
N GLU A 216 3.49 7.10 -8.10
CA GLU A 216 4.59 7.81 -7.43
C GLU A 216 4.21 8.41 -6.08
N ASP A 217 2.91 8.55 -5.77
CA ASP A 217 2.40 8.96 -4.45
C ASP A 217 2.74 7.98 -3.32
N LEU A 218 3.17 6.76 -3.67
CA LEU A 218 3.59 5.74 -2.72
C LEU A 218 5.13 5.60 -2.61
N ILE A 219 5.90 6.47 -3.25
CA ILE A 219 7.37 6.33 -3.28
C ILE A 219 7.98 6.42 -1.88
N GLU A 220 7.51 7.32 -1.03
CA GLU A 220 8.00 7.47 0.34
C GLU A 220 7.70 6.24 1.19
N THR A 221 6.53 5.61 0.99
CA THR A 221 6.13 4.38 1.69
C THR A 221 7.11 3.24 1.44
N THR A 222 7.83 3.25 0.32
CA THR A 222 8.85 2.25 -0.01
C THR A 222 9.93 2.18 1.07
N SER A 223 10.28 3.29 1.71
CA SER A 223 11.27 3.31 2.79
C SER A 223 10.84 2.43 3.98
N ILE A 224 9.59 2.53 4.40
CA ILE A 224 9.05 1.69 5.49
C ILE A 224 8.92 0.23 5.05
N GLN A 225 8.49 -0.01 3.81
CA GLN A 225 8.42 -1.37 3.27
C GLN A 225 9.80 -2.03 3.23
N ARG A 226 10.87 -1.28 2.90
CA ARG A 226 12.25 -1.78 2.97
C ARG A 226 12.68 -2.16 4.39
N VAL A 227 12.30 -1.34 5.40
CA VAL A 227 12.56 -1.68 6.81
C VAL A 227 11.84 -2.97 7.19
N LEU A 228 10.56 -3.12 6.85
CA LEU A 228 9.78 -4.33 7.13
C LEU A 228 10.33 -5.56 6.41
N GLN A 229 10.73 -5.43 5.15
CA GLN A 229 11.35 -6.51 4.38
C GLN A 229 12.66 -6.97 5.06
N ALA A 230 13.51 -6.04 5.51
CA ALA A 230 14.74 -6.38 6.20
C ALA A 230 14.51 -7.06 7.56
N LEU A 231 13.57 -6.53 8.37
CA LEU A 231 13.22 -7.13 9.67
C LEU A 231 12.62 -8.54 9.54
N LEU A 232 11.83 -8.76 8.51
CA LEU A 232 11.15 -10.04 8.27
C LEU A 232 11.93 -10.99 7.36
N ASP A 233 13.15 -10.60 6.94
CA ASP A 233 13.98 -11.38 6.02
C ASP A 233 13.24 -11.73 4.72
N LEU A 234 12.55 -10.74 4.15
CA LEU A 234 11.79 -10.86 2.90
C LEU A 234 12.58 -10.28 1.72
N PRO A 235 12.38 -10.82 0.51
CA PRO A 235 13.06 -10.31 -0.68
C PRO A 235 12.66 -8.86 -0.96
N THR A 236 13.58 -8.10 -1.56
CA THR A 236 13.34 -6.74 -2.02
C THR A 236 13.01 -6.76 -3.50
N PRO A 237 11.79 -6.39 -3.92
CA PRO A 237 11.50 -6.24 -5.32
C PRO A 237 12.18 -4.99 -5.92
N THR A 238 12.29 -4.95 -7.24
CA THR A 238 12.52 -3.72 -7.99
C THR A 238 11.25 -2.89 -7.98
N TYR A 239 11.37 -1.58 -7.91
CA TYR A 239 10.23 -0.66 -7.91
C TYR A 239 10.18 0.14 -9.21
N ARG A 240 8.96 0.42 -9.65
CA ARG A 240 8.66 1.26 -10.81
C ARG A 240 7.49 2.15 -10.45
N HIS A 241 7.79 3.38 -10.03
CA HIS A 241 6.76 4.37 -9.67
C HIS A 241 6.38 5.19 -10.90
N HIS A 242 5.20 4.93 -11.44
CA HIS A 242 4.70 5.69 -12.58
C HIS A 242 4.07 7.02 -12.13
N ARG A 243 4.07 8.02 -13.04
CA ARG A 243 3.43 9.30 -12.82
C ARG A 243 1.95 9.14 -12.47
N LEU A 244 1.41 10.07 -11.72
CA LEU A 244 -0.03 10.14 -11.51
C LEU A 244 -0.72 10.78 -12.72
N LEU A 245 -1.89 10.28 -13.05
CA LEU A 245 -2.74 10.95 -14.03
C LEU A 245 -3.42 12.14 -13.36
N LEU A 246 -3.37 13.28 -14.06
CA LEU A 246 -4.05 14.50 -13.65
C LEU A 246 -5.32 14.67 -14.50
N GLY A 247 -6.38 15.14 -13.87
CA GLY A 247 -7.60 15.56 -14.55
C GLY A 247 -7.40 16.86 -15.32
N PRO A 248 -8.42 17.30 -16.06
CA PRO A 248 -8.38 18.58 -16.80
C PRO A 248 -8.14 19.81 -15.91
N ASP A 249 -8.44 19.68 -14.61
CA ASP A 249 -8.22 20.72 -13.60
C ASP A 249 -6.82 20.70 -12.98
N GLY A 250 -5.92 19.84 -13.49
CA GLY A 250 -4.57 19.65 -12.98
C GLY A 250 -4.47 18.90 -11.65
N LYS A 251 -5.59 18.41 -11.10
CA LYS A 251 -5.60 17.59 -9.90
C LYS A 251 -5.54 16.12 -10.23
N ARG A 252 -5.01 15.32 -9.30
CA ARG A 252 -5.02 13.85 -9.43
C ARG A 252 -6.46 13.33 -9.50
N TYR A 253 -6.70 12.31 -10.33
CA TYR A 253 -7.96 11.58 -10.26
C TYR A 253 -8.11 10.96 -8.87
N ALA A 254 -9.15 11.34 -8.13
CA ALA A 254 -9.46 10.81 -6.83
C ALA A 254 -10.95 10.46 -6.72
N LYS A 255 -11.28 9.43 -5.94
CA LYS A 255 -12.67 9.00 -5.72
C LYS A 255 -13.56 10.13 -5.17
N ARG A 256 -12.98 11.08 -4.43
CA ARG A 256 -13.69 12.21 -3.80
C ARG A 256 -14.02 13.36 -4.75
N ASP A 257 -13.26 13.51 -5.83
CA ASP A 257 -13.38 14.68 -6.72
C ASP A 257 -14.38 14.44 -7.87
N GLY A 258 -15.30 13.45 -7.74
CA GLY A 258 -16.29 13.14 -8.77
C GLY A 258 -15.68 12.62 -10.08
N SER A 259 -14.49 12.04 -10.03
CA SER A 259 -13.85 11.45 -11.21
C SER A 259 -14.78 10.45 -11.87
N VAL A 260 -14.98 10.58 -13.18
CA VAL A 260 -15.81 9.67 -13.97
C VAL A 260 -15.25 8.25 -13.82
N THR A 261 -16.11 7.33 -13.36
CA THR A 261 -15.76 5.93 -13.15
C THR A 261 -15.63 5.17 -14.45
N LEU A 262 -14.90 4.04 -14.46
CA LEU A 262 -14.80 3.18 -15.64
C LEU A 262 -16.17 2.61 -16.01
N MET A 263 -16.96 2.24 -15.03
CA MET A 263 -18.34 1.81 -15.22
C MET A 263 -19.16 2.87 -15.97
N ALA A 264 -19.12 4.14 -15.54
CA ALA A 264 -19.85 5.22 -16.19
C ALA A 264 -19.35 5.50 -17.63
N LEU A 265 -18.04 5.35 -17.88
CA LEU A 265 -17.50 5.45 -19.25
C LEU A 265 -18.04 4.34 -20.15
N ARG A 266 -18.06 3.11 -19.66
CA ARG A 266 -18.59 1.96 -20.36
C ARG A 266 -20.10 2.14 -20.67
N GLU A 267 -20.87 2.60 -19.70
CA GLU A 267 -22.31 2.91 -19.87
C GLU A 267 -22.55 4.06 -20.87
N ALA A 268 -21.64 5.02 -20.95
CA ALA A 268 -21.66 6.09 -21.94
C ALA A 268 -21.18 5.65 -23.35
N GLY A 269 -20.86 4.35 -23.54
CA GLY A 269 -20.47 3.79 -24.83
C GLY A 269 -18.98 3.96 -25.18
N VAL A 270 -18.13 4.45 -24.27
CA VAL A 270 -16.67 4.48 -24.47
C VAL A 270 -16.15 3.04 -24.57
N THR A 271 -15.40 2.76 -25.62
CA THR A 271 -14.80 1.45 -25.79
C THR A 271 -13.48 1.30 -25.02
N ALA A 272 -13.12 0.06 -24.69
CA ALA A 272 -11.83 -0.22 -24.05
C ALA A 272 -10.64 0.23 -24.93
N VAL A 273 -10.76 0.11 -26.25
CA VAL A 273 -9.73 0.54 -27.21
C VAL A 273 -9.50 2.04 -27.14
N GLU A 274 -10.58 2.83 -27.16
CA GLU A 274 -10.51 4.30 -27.03
C GLU A 274 -9.85 4.71 -25.71
N LEU A 275 -10.29 4.11 -24.59
CA LEU A 275 -9.71 4.44 -23.28
C LEU A 275 -8.24 4.02 -23.18
N ARG A 276 -7.86 2.85 -23.71
CA ARG A 276 -6.45 2.42 -23.74
C ARG A 276 -5.60 3.37 -24.58
N ALA A 277 -6.09 3.80 -25.74
CA ALA A 277 -5.41 4.77 -26.60
C ALA A 277 -5.25 6.13 -25.89
N GLU A 278 -6.31 6.64 -25.23
CA GLU A 278 -6.28 7.86 -24.39
C GLU A 278 -5.20 7.77 -23.31
N LEU A 279 -5.06 6.62 -22.68
CA LEU A 279 -4.07 6.37 -21.63
C LEU A 279 -2.66 6.03 -22.14
N GLY A 280 -2.46 5.93 -23.45
CA GLY A 280 -1.16 5.62 -24.08
C GLY A 280 -0.83 4.14 -24.20
N PHE A 281 -1.84 3.26 -24.22
CA PHE A 281 -1.71 1.81 -24.34
C PHE A 281 -2.45 1.30 -25.59
N ALA A 282 -2.02 1.72 -26.75
CA ALA A 282 -2.56 1.24 -28.04
C ALA A 282 -2.06 -0.18 -28.37
#